data_5e45de0689a3fadadc6c1136a96c5da0
#
_entry.id   5e45de0689a3fadadc6c1136a96c5da0
#
_cell.length_a   1.000
_cell.length_b   1.000
_cell.length_c   1.000
_cell.angle_alpha   90.00
_cell.angle_beta   90.00
_cell.angle_gamma   90.00
#
_symmetry.space_group_name_H-M   'P 1'
#
loop_
_entity.id
_entity.type
_entity.pdbx_description
1 polymer ?
#
loop_
_entity_poly.entity_id
_entity_poly.type
_entity_poly.pdbx_seq_one_letter_code
_entity_poly.pdbx_strand_id
1 'polypeptide(L)'
;MGWFLSNKTSKTKKKTKKRGKSAQANWDPKRTLLGVKFAGFAGGILAIALAWHFGTQRLEAYVNAKHAQPITAEDVRFSDEPTHLAPAELNQLRAELAQLIGDEPLNRSGLVAAAKMLRDQQDLVRELRQVRRTPRGTVEIDLDFRTPAAIVQMRNARTGQPSLDGYHVIDELGYQMFGPKRLDELANPNLPRILGVSSDFRPRDNHGEYRWQGPEVDAALALIEALKGSPAIDFVESISVNVRDERDRIRLVINTLVVPARGVEPVPCRIVWGLPPGQERAIEPDVDRKIAALTKLLGDGRYRMGHWQEVWINTGNIRPTQAIR
;
A
#
# COMPACT_ATOMS: atom_id res chain seq x y z
N MET A 1 33.56 -24.67 18.15
CA MET A 1 34.42 -25.41 17.20
C MET A 1 35.60 -24.52 16.82
N GLY A 2 36.77 -25.02 17.06
CA GLY A 2 38.02 -24.34 17.33
C GLY A 2 38.66 -23.54 16.20
N TRP A 3 39.19 -22.41 16.57
CA TRP A 3 40.09 -21.60 15.77
C TRP A 3 41.53 -21.98 16.11
N PHE A 4 42.22 -22.54 15.12
CA PHE A 4 43.64 -22.81 15.19
C PHE A 4 44.43 -21.54 14.92
N LEU A 5 45.10 -21.02 15.95
CA LEU A 5 46.10 -19.99 15.83
C LEU A 5 47.42 -20.66 15.45
N SER A 6 47.88 -20.46 14.23
CA SER A 6 49.22 -20.85 13.76
C SER A 6 50.21 -19.73 14.08
N ASN A 7 51.06 -19.96 15.09
CA ASN A 7 52.21 -19.12 15.45
C ASN A 7 53.34 -19.36 14.45
N LYS A 8 53.56 -18.43 13.56
CA LYS A 8 54.79 -18.37 12.75
C LYS A 8 55.80 -17.43 13.39
N THR A 9 56.81 -18.01 14.11
CA THR A 9 57.99 -17.30 14.56
C THR A 9 58.82 -16.85 13.38
N SER A 10 58.87 -15.54 13.10
CA SER A 10 59.76 -14.96 12.11
C SER A 10 61.10 -14.62 12.78
N LYS A 11 62.15 -15.27 12.29
CA LYS A 11 63.54 -15.01 12.61
C LYS A 11 63.93 -13.60 12.21
N THR A 12 64.23 -12.75 13.16
CA THR A 12 64.78 -11.41 12.96
C THR A 12 66.20 -11.47 12.44
N LYS A 13 66.40 -11.21 11.14
CA LYS A 13 67.75 -10.95 10.61
C LYS A 13 68.18 -9.54 11.01
N LYS A 14 69.20 -9.42 11.86
CA LYS A 14 69.89 -8.18 12.16
C LYS A 14 70.52 -7.64 10.86
N LYS A 15 69.93 -6.60 10.27
CA LYS A 15 70.56 -5.80 9.21
C LYS A 15 71.52 -4.81 9.88
N THR A 16 72.76 -4.97 9.66
CA THR A 16 73.82 -4.02 9.98
C THR A 16 73.52 -2.71 9.24
N LYS A 17 73.30 -1.66 10.01
CA LYS A 17 73.08 -0.30 9.53
C LYS A 17 74.41 0.26 8.97
N LYS A 18 74.57 0.21 7.63
CA LYS A 18 75.62 1.00 6.95
C LYS A 18 75.26 2.49 7.19
N ARG A 19 76.13 3.19 7.90
CA ARG A 19 76.12 4.65 8.01
C ARG A 19 76.30 5.22 6.58
N GLY A 20 75.11 5.54 5.97
CA GLY A 20 75.07 6.29 4.73
C GLY A 20 75.52 7.72 5.00
N LYS A 21 76.45 8.19 4.20
CA LYS A 21 76.91 9.58 4.14
C LYS A 21 75.63 10.47 4.07
N SER A 22 75.53 11.47 4.93
CA SER A 22 74.49 12.49 4.86
C SER A 22 74.57 13.16 3.49
N ALA A 23 73.66 12.78 2.60
CA ALA A 23 73.42 13.56 1.39
C ALA A 23 73.00 14.95 1.88
N GLN A 24 73.86 15.93 1.71
CA GLN A 24 73.47 17.34 1.81
C GLN A 24 72.29 17.53 0.85
N ALA A 25 71.10 17.64 1.43
CA ALA A 25 69.91 17.91 0.64
C ALA A 25 70.15 19.23 -0.05
N ASN A 26 70.40 19.21 -1.35
CA ASN A 26 70.43 20.42 -2.16
C ASN A 26 69.07 21.08 -2.04
N TRP A 27 69.01 22.12 -1.20
CA TRP A 27 67.80 22.90 -0.96
C TRP A 27 67.49 23.67 -2.26
N ASP A 28 66.46 23.27 -2.97
CA ASP A 28 65.97 23.93 -4.17
C ASP A 28 64.89 24.92 -3.75
N PRO A 29 65.20 26.24 -3.72
CA PRO A 29 64.29 27.27 -3.24
C PRO A 29 62.98 27.31 -4.09
N LYS A 30 63.05 26.94 -5.36
CA LYS A 30 61.84 26.93 -6.21
C LYS A 30 60.86 25.82 -5.83
N ARG A 31 61.36 24.62 -5.50
CA ARG A 31 60.54 23.49 -5.02
C ARG A 31 59.96 23.77 -3.64
N THR A 32 60.72 24.42 -2.76
CA THR A 32 60.21 24.78 -1.44
C THR A 32 59.12 25.84 -1.55
N LEU A 33 59.30 26.85 -2.41
CA LEU A 33 58.32 27.90 -2.66
C LEU A 33 57.02 27.36 -3.29
N LEU A 34 57.14 26.37 -4.18
CA LEU A 34 56.01 25.66 -4.76
C LEU A 34 55.27 24.86 -3.68
N GLY A 35 56.00 24.14 -2.81
CA GLY A 35 55.43 23.39 -1.69
C GLY A 35 54.66 24.29 -0.69
N VAL A 36 55.22 25.48 -0.37
CA VAL A 36 54.55 26.46 0.52
C VAL A 36 53.28 26.99 -0.15
N LYS A 37 53.29 27.29 -1.45
CA LYS A 37 52.08 27.71 -2.17
C LYS A 37 50.99 26.64 -2.16
N PHE A 38 51.36 25.39 -2.42
CA PHE A 38 50.39 24.25 -2.35
C PHE A 38 49.86 24.03 -0.94
N ALA A 39 50.74 24.11 0.08
CA ALA A 39 50.31 23.96 1.48
C ALA A 39 49.38 25.14 1.90
N GLY A 40 49.66 26.36 1.46
CA GLY A 40 48.82 27.51 1.69
C GLY A 40 47.45 27.39 1.01
N PHE A 41 47.42 26.90 -0.24
CA PHE A 41 46.18 26.69 -0.97
C PHE A 41 45.35 25.54 -0.33
N ALA A 42 45.98 24.40 0.00
CA ALA A 42 45.34 23.31 0.67
C ALA A 42 44.82 23.71 2.08
N GLY A 43 45.61 24.48 2.84
CA GLY A 43 45.19 25.06 4.13
C GLY A 43 43.99 26.02 3.99
N GLY A 44 43.99 26.84 2.92
CA GLY A 44 42.84 27.71 2.61
C GLY A 44 41.56 26.96 2.32
N ILE A 45 41.64 25.92 1.49
CA ILE A 45 40.46 25.04 1.21
C ILE A 45 39.98 24.38 2.49
N LEU A 46 40.88 23.82 3.29
CA LEU A 46 40.53 23.19 4.57
C LEU A 46 39.87 24.16 5.53
N ALA A 47 40.42 25.41 5.64
CA ALA A 47 39.84 26.45 6.49
C ALA A 47 38.44 26.85 6.03
N ILE A 48 38.19 26.98 4.72
CA ILE A 48 36.88 27.25 4.16
C ILE A 48 35.91 26.09 4.44
N ALA A 49 36.35 24.83 4.27
CA ALA A 49 35.53 23.67 4.54
C ALA A 49 35.15 23.56 6.04
N LEU A 50 36.10 23.83 6.92
CA LEU A 50 35.84 23.87 8.38
C LEU A 50 34.91 25.02 8.76
N ALA A 51 35.16 26.22 8.22
CA ALA A 51 34.30 27.41 8.47
C ALA A 51 32.85 27.14 7.98
N TRP A 52 32.73 26.51 6.82
CA TRP A 52 31.42 26.09 6.29
C TRP A 52 30.74 25.07 7.20
N HIS A 53 31.48 24.03 7.58
CA HIS A 53 30.92 22.96 8.43
C HIS A 53 30.46 23.47 9.81
N PHE A 54 31.33 24.21 10.49
CA PHE A 54 31.00 24.77 11.81
C PHE A 54 30.01 25.95 11.73
N GLY A 55 30.07 26.73 10.63
CA GLY A 55 29.14 27.83 10.38
C GLY A 55 27.72 27.34 10.15
N THR A 56 27.56 26.28 9.33
CA THR A 56 26.23 25.66 9.09
C THR A 56 25.64 25.06 10.36
N GLN A 57 26.42 24.31 11.14
CA GLN A 57 25.95 23.74 12.41
C GLN A 57 25.49 24.82 13.40
N ARG A 58 26.24 25.92 13.56
CA ARG A 58 25.84 27.04 14.43
C ARG A 58 24.59 27.73 13.93
N LEU A 59 24.47 27.90 12.60
CA LEU A 59 23.31 28.53 12.00
C LEU A 59 22.06 27.63 12.18
N GLU A 60 22.20 26.33 11.98
CA GLU A 60 21.13 25.36 12.23
C GLU A 60 20.69 25.37 13.70
N ALA A 61 21.64 25.34 14.65
CA ALA A 61 21.32 25.43 16.06
C ALA A 61 20.62 26.76 16.43
N TYR A 62 21.07 27.88 15.86
CA TYR A 62 20.45 29.21 16.08
C TYR A 62 19.01 29.24 15.51
N VAL A 63 18.82 28.77 14.29
CA VAL A 63 17.50 28.72 13.63
C VAL A 63 16.56 27.84 14.42
N ASN A 64 17.01 26.64 14.82
CA ASN A 64 16.20 25.73 15.62
C ASN A 64 15.81 26.36 16.97
N ALA A 65 16.76 26.98 17.69
CA ALA A 65 16.46 27.59 18.98
C ALA A 65 15.52 28.81 18.88
N LYS A 66 15.64 29.64 17.80
CA LYS A 66 14.87 30.85 17.63
C LYS A 66 13.50 30.65 16.98
N HIS A 67 13.38 29.66 16.13
CA HIS A 67 12.20 29.41 15.32
C HIS A 67 11.57 28.03 15.61
N ALA A 68 11.93 27.40 16.74
CA ALA A 68 11.23 26.20 17.21
C ALA A 68 9.75 26.54 17.40
N GLN A 69 8.90 25.84 16.66
CA GLN A 69 7.45 25.92 16.80
C GLN A 69 6.91 24.51 16.94
N PRO A 70 6.12 24.24 17.98
CA PRO A 70 5.52 22.95 18.17
C PRO A 70 4.63 22.66 16.95
N ILE A 71 4.84 21.48 16.35
CA ILE A 71 3.97 20.99 15.28
C ILE A 71 2.81 20.26 15.95
N THR A 72 1.62 20.68 15.62
CA THR A 72 0.38 20.02 16.04
C THR A 72 -0.16 19.11 14.92
N ALA A 73 -1.15 18.27 15.23
CA ALA A 73 -1.83 17.47 14.22
C ALA A 73 -2.45 18.30 13.09
N GLU A 74 -2.87 19.54 13.39
CA GLU A 74 -3.47 20.47 12.42
C GLU A 74 -2.46 21.05 11.42
N ASP A 75 -1.18 21.04 11.79
CA ASP A 75 -0.09 21.51 10.93
C ASP A 75 0.34 20.45 9.92
N VAL A 76 -0.06 19.17 10.12
CA VAL A 76 0.22 18.08 9.19
C VAL A 76 -0.91 17.98 8.16
N ARG A 77 -0.56 18.16 6.89
CA ARG A 77 -1.49 18.16 5.77
C ARG A 77 -1.11 17.10 4.76
N PHE A 78 -2.08 16.31 4.35
CA PHE A 78 -1.96 15.40 3.23
C PHE A 78 -2.42 16.08 1.95
N SER A 79 -1.73 15.82 0.81
CA SER A 79 -2.14 16.36 -0.50
C SER A 79 -3.51 15.86 -0.91
N ASP A 80 -3.77 14.55 -0.68
CA ASP A 80 -5.07 13.93 -0.84
C ASP A 80 -5.52 13.33 0.49
N GLU A 81 -6.67 13.76 1.00
CA GLU A 81 -7.21 13.21 2.24
C GLU A 81 -8.05 11.97 1.94
N PRO A 82 -7.77 10.84 2.62
CA PRO A 82 -8.51 9.61 2.41
C PRO A 82 -9.94 9.74 2.96
N THR A 83 -10.93 9.56 2.09
CA THR A 83 -12.35 9.64 2.47
C THR A 83 -12.85 8.40 3.21
N HIS A 84 -12.07 7.32 3.18
CA HIS A 84 -12.43 6.02 3.77
C HIS A 84 -11.91 5.83 5.20
N LEU A 85 -11.04 6.70 5.70
CA LEU A 85 -10.58 6.68 7.08
C LEU A 85 -11.54 7.49 7.97
N ALA A 86 -11.76 7.01 9.18
CA ALA A 86 -12.47 7.79 10.16
C ALA A 86 -11.68 9.05 10.53
N PRO A 87 -12.32 10.22 10.76
CA PRO A 87 -11.63 11.45 11.14
C PRO A 87 -10.74 11.28 12.39
N ALA A 88 -11.14 10.40 13.31
CA ALA A 88 -10.33 10.09 14.51
C ALA A 88 -9.03 9.38 14.16
N GLU A 89 -9.07 8.39 13.27
CA GLU A 89 -7.87 7.64 12.82
C GLU A 89 -6.92 8.57 12.05
N LEU A 90 -7.46 9.42 11.18
CA LEU A 90 -6.67 10.41 10.45
C LEU A 90 -5.99 11.41 11.38
N ASN A 91 -6.69 11.90 12.40
CA ASN A 91 -6.14 12.81 13.40
C ASN A 91 -5.09 12.11 14.29
N GLN A 92 -5.28 10.84 14.62
CA GLN A 92 -4.27 10.06 15.33
C GLN A 92 -3.00 9.94 14.48
N LEU A 93 -3.11 9.58 13.21
CA LEU A 93 -1.97 9.50 12.27
C LEU A 93 -1.23 10.86 12.19
N ARG A 94 -1.96 11.97 12.09
CA ARG A 94 -1.38 13.31 12.08
C ARG A 94 -0.63 13.62 13.38
N ALA A 95 -1.19 13.24 14.53
CA ALA A 95 -0.56 13.44 15.84
C ALA A 95 0.73 12.64 15.98
N GLU A 96 0.74 11.38 15.56
CA GLU A 96 1.92 10.53 15.56
C GLU A 96 3.03 11.10 14.65
N LEU A 97 2.67 11.57 13.46
CA LEU A 97 3.61 12.22 12.54
C LEU A 97 4.16 13.53 13.13
N ALA A 98 3.32 14.36 13.73
CA ALA A 98 3.74 15.61 14.37
C ALA A 98 4.76 15.33 15.50
N GLN A 99 4.52 14.30 16.30
CA GLN A 99 5.44 13.89 17.37
C GLN A 99 6.80 13.41 16.83
N LEU A 100 6.81 12.64 15.73
CA LEU A 100 8.05 12.16 15.10
C LEU A 100 8.87 13.28 14.47
N ILE A 101 8.20 14.27 13.85
CA ILE A 101 8.85 15.36 13.16
C ILE A 101 9.47 16.34 14.16
N GLY A 102 8.77 16.59 15.30
CA GLY A 102 9.23 17.50 16.35
C GLY A 102 9.18 18.97 15.93
N ASP A 103 9.60 19.82 16.84
CA ASP A 103 9.46 21.31 16.79
C ASP A 103 10.61 22.01 16.08
N GLU A 104 11.75 21.35 15.90
CA GLU A 104 12.91 21.98 15.27
C GLU A 104 12.70 22.15 13.75
N PRO A 105 12.76 23.39 13.19
CA PRO A 105 12.44 23.65 11.79
C PRO A 105 13.38 22.97 10.80
N LEU A 106 14.62 22.69 11.18
CA LEU A 106 15.62 22.03 10.34
C LEU A 106 15.87 20.57 10.72
N ASN A 107 14.94 19.95 11.46
CA ASN A 107 15.04 18.54 11.88
C ASN A 107 14.80 17.59 10.69
N ARG A 108 15.85 17.29 9.95
CA ARG A 108 15.80 16.30 8.85
C ARG A 108 15.56 14.87 9.36
N SER A 109 16.08 14.54 10.55
CA SER A 109 15.93 13.19 11.10
C SER A 109 14.47 12.89 11.42
N GLY A 110 13.69 13.85 11.92
CA GLY A 110 12.27 13.72 12.16
C GLY A 110 11.45 13.50 10.87
N LEU A 111 11.77 14.25 9.81
CA LEU A 111 11.13 14.06 8.50
C LEU A 111 11.45 12.67 7.91
N VAL A 112 12.68 12.21 8.06
CA VAL A 112 13.08 10.85 7.62
C VAL A 112 12.38 9.78 8.44
N ALA A 113 12.24 9.96 9.77
CA ALA A 113 11.52 9.04 10.63
C ALA A 113 10.03 8.97 10.26
N ALA A 114 9.38 10.11 10.03
CA ALA A 114 8.00 10.18 9.56
C ALA A 114 7.82 9.50 8.19
N ALA A 115 8.73 9.76 7.25
CA ALA A 115 8.71 9.10 5.94
C ALA A 115 8.91 7.58 6.05
N LYS A 116 9.74 7.12 6.98
CA LYS A 116 9.94 5.70 7.24
C LYS A 116 8.67 5.08 7.84
N MET A 117 8.10 5.70 8.88
CA MET A 117 6.86 5.25 9.50
C MET A 117 5.75 5.09 8.46
N LEU A 118 5.55 6.07 7.56
CA LEU A 118 4.54 6.00 6.51
C LEU A 118 4.81 4.88 5.50
N ARG A 119 6.07 4.64 5.15
CA ARG A 119 6.44 3.51 4.26
C ARG A 119 6.25 2.16 4.93
N ASP A 120 6.43 2.09 6.24
CA ASP A 120 6.23 0.84 7.00
C ASP A 120 4.72 0.53 7.16
N GLN A 121 3.83 1.53 6.97
CA GLN A 121 2.36 1.35 6.94
C GLN A 121 1.86 0.97 5.54
N GLN A 122 2.36 -0.12 4.99
CA GLN A 122 2.05 -0.59 3.63
C GLN A 122 0.58 -0.99 3.43
N ASP A 123 -0.13 -1.29 4.50
CA ASP A 123 -1.56 -1.56 4.52
C ASP A 123 -2.42 -0.31 4.28
N LEU A 124 -1.88 0.87 4.53
CA LEU A 124 -2.58 2.15 4.38
C LEU A 124 -2.02 2.99 3.22
N VAL A 125 -0.71 2.97 3.03
CA VAL A 125 0.00 3.82 2.06
C VAL A 125 0.40 3.00 0.84
N ARG A 126 -0.06 3.44 -0.35
CA ARG A 126 0.35 2.85 -1.63
C ARG A 126 1.73 3.37 -2.04
N GLU A 127 1.90 4.68 -2.01
CA GLU A 127 3.13 5.35 -2.43
C GLU A 127 3.35 6.61 -1.60
N LEU A 128 4.55 6.77 -1.09
CA LEU A 128 4.99 8.01 -0.46
C LEU A 128 5.93 8.75 -1.43
N ARG A 129 5.49 9.89 -1.95
CA ARG A 129 6.26 10.72 -2.88
C ARG A 129 7.16 11.68 -2.14
N GLN A 130 6.60 12.44 -1.18
CA GLN A 130 7.35 13.48 -0.49
C GLN A 130 6.82 13.76 0.92
N VAL A 131 7.75 14.04 1.85
CA VAL A 131 7.45 14.67 3.14
C VAL A 131 8.30 15.95 3.23
N ARG A 132 7.67 17.09 3.40
CA ARG A 132 8.38 18.37 3.49
C ARG A 132 7.79 19.28 4.53
N ARG A 133 8.64 20.08 5.16
CA ARG A 133 8.21 21.20 6.02
C ARG A 133 8.21 22.49 5.21
N THR A 134 7.14 23.23 5.30
CA THR A 134 7.03 24.53 4.62
C THR A 134 7.68 25.64 5.46
N PRO A 135 8.01 26.78 4.86
CA PRO A 135 8.53 27.94 5.60
C PRO A 135 7.55 28.48 6.66
N ARG A 136 6.27 28.13 6.57
CA ARG A 136 5.23 28.52 7.53
C ARG A 136 5.12 27.59 8.73
N GLY A 137 5.95 26.55 8.80
CA GLY A 137 5.96 25.57 9.88
C GLY A 137 5.04 24.38 9.66
N THR A 138 4.14 24.41 8.67
CA THR A 138 3.29 23.26 8.33
C THR A 138 4.09 22.15 7.66
N VAL A 139 3.64 20.92 7.82
CA VAL A 139 4.21 19.74 7.17
C VAL A 139 3.26 19.31 6.06
N GLU A 140 3.76 19.26 4.85
CA GLU A 140 3.04 18.75 3.69
C GLU A 140 3.55 17.36 3.34
N ILE A 141 2.62 16.42 3.21
CA ILE A 141 2.89 15.03 2.90
C ILE A 141 2.17 14.70 1.60
N ASP A 142 2.96 14.42 0.57
CA ASP A 142 2.47 13.96 -0.72
C ASP A 142 2.58 12.42 -0.76
N LEU A 143 1.44 11.79 -0.62
CA LEU A 143 1.34 10.33 -0.64
C LEU A 143 0.02 9.91 -1.31
N ASP A 144 0.02 8.69 -1.79
CA ASP A 144 -1.16 8.02 -2.33
C ASP A 144 -1.65 6.98 -1.30
N PHE A 145 -2.85 7.18 -0.78
CA PHE A 145 -3.49 6.22 0.13
C PHE A 145 -4.08 5.05 -0.66
N ARG A 146 -4.02 3.85 -0.09
CA ARG A 146 -4.79 2.72 -0.63
C ARG A 146 -6.27 2.97 -0.41
N THR A 147 -7.05 2.71 -1.44
CA THR A 147 -8.52 2.83 -1.38
C THR A 147 -9.13 1.44 -1.29
N PRO A 148 -9.96 1.16 -0.28
CA PRO A 148 -10.58 -0.14 -0.14
C PRO A 148 -11.55 -0.39 -1.29
N ALA A 149 -11.44 -1.56 -1.92
CA ALA A 149 -12.25 -1.96 -3.05
C ALA A 149 -13.21 -3.11 -2.73
N ALA A 150 -12.79 -4.04 -1.86
CA ALA A 150 -13.60 -5.21 -1.51
C ALA A 150 -13.23 -5.79 -0.13
N ILE A 151 -14.11 -6.64 0.36
CA ILE A 151 -13.92 -7.43 1.57
C ILE A 151 -13.82 -8.90 1.16
N VAL A 152 -12.70 -9.56 1.46
CA VAL A 152 -12.49 -10.97 1.16
C VAL A 152 -12.91 -11.84 2.35
N GLN A 153 -13.77 -12.82 2.08
CA GLN A 153 -14.09 -13.90 3.01
C GLN A 153 -13.56 -15.23 2.45
N MET A 154 -12.59 -15.80 3.13
CA MET A 154 -12.02 -17.07 2.74
C MET A 154 -12.98 -18.23 3.00
N ARG A 155 -12.79 -19.30 2.23
CA ARG A 155 -13.41 -20.59 2.44
C ARG A 155 -12.37 -21.55 2.99
N ASN A 156 -12.73 -22.28 4.02
CA ASN A 156 -11.91 -23.40 4.48
C ASN A 156 -11.89 -24.48 3.40
N ALA A 157 -10.72 -24.79 2.84
CA ALA A 157 -10.56 -25.72 1.74
C ALA A 157 -11.02 -27.15 2.10
N ARG A 158 -10.96 -27.53 3.40
CA ARG A 158 -11.34 -28.88 3.86
C ARG A 158 -12.83 -29.02 4.10
N THR A 159 -13.48 -28.01 4.66
CA THR A 159 -14.91 -28.08 5.04
C THR A 159 -15.83 -27.40 4.03
N GLY A 160 -15.30 -26.56 3.14
CA GLY A 160 -16.07 -25.73 2.23
C GLY A 160 -16.82 -24.58 2.91
N GLN A 161 -16.78 -24.50 4.22
CA GLN A 161 -17.45 -23.46 5.01
C GLN A 161 -16.66 -22.15 5.03
N PRO A 162 -17.31 -20.99 5.28
CA PRO A 162 -16.61 -19.75 5.51
C PRO A 162 -15.54 -19.91 6.59
N SER A 163 -14.35 -19.32 6.36
CA SER A 163 -13.28 -19.36 7.36
C SER A 163 -13.65 -18.48 8.56
N LEU A 164 -13.23 -18.92 9.74
CA LEU A 164 -13.35 -18.16 10.98
C LEU A 164 -12.23 -17.11 11.14
N ASP A 165 -11.29 -17.07 10.20
CA ASP A 165 -10.14 -16.15 10.26
C ASP A 165 -10.53 -14.66 10.10
N GLY A 166 -11.83 -14.37 9.87
CA GLY A 166 -12.35 -13.02 9.73
C GLY A 166 -12.42 -12.52 8.28
N TYR A 167 -12.66 -11.23 8.16
CA TYR A 167 -12.79 -10.54 6.89
C TYR A 167 -11.52 -9.71 6.62
N HIS A 168 -11.04 -9.76 5.39
CA HIS A 168 -9.87 -9.00 4.96
C HIS A 168 -10.28 -7.91 3.97
N VAL A 169 -9.94 -6.68 4.25
CA VAL A 169 -10.15 -5.58 3.31
C VAL A 169 -8.99 -5.54 2.34
N ILE A 170 -9.30 -5.42 1.05
CA ILE A 170 -8.32 -5.31 -0.02
C ILE A 170 -8.56 -4.07 -0.88
N ASP A 171 -7.50 -3.55 -1.46
CA ASP A 171 -7.57 -2.49 -2.45
C ASP A 171 -7.88 -3.03 -3.86
N GLU A 172 -7.98 -2.15 -4.84
CA GLU A 172 -8.26 -2.48 -6.25
C GLU A 172 -7.19 -3.36 -6.92
N LEU A 173 -5.97 -3.40 -6.36
CA LEU A 173 -4.87 -4.23 -6.84
C LEU A 173 -4.75 -5.55 -6.08
N GLY A 174 -5.62 -5.79 -5.09
CA GLY A 174 -5.62 -6.98 -4.26
C GLY A 174 -4.66 -6.94 -3.09
N TYR A 175 -4.11 -5.77 -2.73
CA TYR A 175 -3.30 -5.64 -1.53
C TYR A 175 -4.19 -5.61 -0.30
N GLN A 176 -3.80 -6.36 0.72
CA GLN A 176 -4.48 -6.33 2.01
C GLN A 176 -4.22 -4.99 2.70
N MET A 177 -5.30 -4.31 3.06
CA MET A 177 -5.23 -3.03 3.75
C MET A 177 -5.28 -3.19 5.26
N PHE A 178 -6.11 -4.12 5.73
CA PHE A 178 -6.25 -4.36 7.16
C PHE A 178 -6.22 -5.86 7.42
N GLY A 179 -5.68 -6.26 8.56
CA GLY A 179 -5.72 -7.62 9.05
C GLY A 179 -7.16 -8.12 9.23
N PRO A 180 -7.33 -9.40 9.57
CA PRO A 180 -8.66 -9.96 9.73
C PRO A 180 -9.44 -9.20 10.82
N LYS A 181 -10.59 -8.65 10.44
CA LYS A 181 -11.51 -7.93 11.32
C LYS A 181 -12.88 -8.60 11.31
N ARG A 182 -13.68 -8.33 12.32
CA ARG A 182 -15.09 -8.67 12.29
C ARG A 182 -15.82 -7.68 11.38
N LEU A 183 -16.94 -8.08 10.82
CA LEU A 183 -17.71 -7.25 9.88
C LEU A 183 -18.20 -5.94 10.53
N ASP A 184 -18.54 -5.98 11.80
CA ASP A 184 -18.98 -4.84 12.61
C ASP A 184 -17.84 -3.87 12.98
N GLU A 185 -16.59 -4.29 12.83
CA GLU A 185 -15.40 -3.48 13.08
C GLU A 185 -14.89 -2.76 11.82
N LEU A 186 -15.51 -3.02 10.66
CA LEU A 186 -15.09 -2.42 9.39
C LEU A 186 -15.64 -0.98 9.27
N ALA A 187 -14.75 -0.05 8.91
CA ALA A 187 -15.13 1.35 8.69
C ALA A 187 -16.14 1.51 7.54
N ASN A 188 -16.10 0.63 6.55
CA ASN A 188 -17.03 0.60 5.43
C ASN A 188 -17.57 -0.82 5.18
N PRO A 189 -18.62 -1.25 5.89
CA PRO A 189 -19.21 -2.58 5.73
C PRO A 189 -19.96 -2.76 4.40
N ASN A 190 -20.21 -1.68 3.64
CA ASN A 190 -20.96 -1.70 2.38
C ASN A 190 -20.11 -2.04 1.16
N LEU A 191 -18.79 -2.29 1.35
CA LEU A 191 -17.96 -2.77 0.26
C LEU A 191 -18.42 -4.14 -0.26
N PRO A 192 -18.32 -4.40 -1.57
CA PRO A 192 -18.63 -5.72 -2.13
C PRO A 192 -17.81 -6.82 -1.44
N ARG A 193 -18.47 -7.89 -1.02
CA ARG A 193 -17.80 -9.04 -0.40
C ARG A 193 -17.42 -10.07 -1.45
N ILE A 194 -16.19 -10.54 -1.44
CA ILE A 194 -15.71 -11.65 -2.28
C ILE A 194 -15.81 -12.93 -1.45
N LEU A 195 -16.70 -13.84 -1.86
CA LEU A 195 -17.01 -15.06 -1.13
C LEU A 195 -16.45 -16.29 -1.83
N GLY A 196 -15.98 -17.23 -1.04
CA GLY A 196 -15.58 -18.53 -1.53
C GLY A 196 -14.14 -18.59 -2.05
N VAL A 197 -13.33 -17.59 -1.73
CA VAL A 197 -11.88 -17.62 -1.99
C VAL A 197 -11.26 -18.79 -1.21
N SER A 198 -10.43 -19.60 -1.88
CA SER A 198 -9.74 -20.71 -1.23
C SER A 198 -8.73 -20.21 -0.20
N SER A 199 -8.58 -20.94 0.90
CA SER A 199 -7.55 -20.65 1.92
C SER A 199 -6.12 -20.76 1.37
N ASP A 200 -5.93 -21.43 0.23
CA ASP A 200 -4.62 -21.54 -0.43
C ASP A 200 -4.17 -20.24 -1.10
N PHE A 201 -5.12 -19.32 -1.33
CA PHE A 201 -4.86 -17.99 -1.93
C PHE A 201 -4.79 -16.89 -0.87
N ARG A 202 -4.15 -17.15 0.26
CA ARG A 202 -3.87 -16.13 1.26
C ARG A 202 -2.83 -15.13 0.78
N PRO A 203 -2.87 -13.89 1.27
CA PRO A 203 -1.80 -12.93 0.99
C PRO A 203 -0.45 -13.53 1.39
N ARG A 204 0.51 -13.43 0.50
CA ARG A 204 1.88 -13.86 0.78
C ARG A 204 2.74 -12.63 1.03
N ASP A 205 3.57 -12.73 2.05
CA ASP A 205 4.61 -11.74 2.30
C ASP A 205 5.71 -11.90 1.24
N ASN A 206 5.69 -11.05 0.23
CA ASN A 206 6.79 -10.86 -0.70
C ASN A 206 7.41 -9.51 -0.38
N HIS A 207 8.42 -9.46 0.47
CA HIS A 207 9.11 -8.24 0.87
C HIS A 207 8.25 -7.21 1.63
N GLY A 208 7.25 -7.67 2.40
CA GLY A 208 6.34 -6.82 3.16
C GLY A 208 5.04 -6.44 2.45
N GLU A 209 4.81 -6.95 1.25
CA GLU A 209 3.58 -6.69 0.51
C GLU A 209 2.61 -7.87 0.64
N TYR A 210 1.49 -7.67 1.33
CA TYR A 210 0.43 -8.66 1.48
C TYR A 210 -0.57 -8.56 0.33
N ARG A 211 -0.18 -9.04 -0.84
CA ARG A 211 -1.07 -9.11 -2.00
C ARG A 211 -1.72 -10.48 -2.14
N TRP A 212 -3.04 -10.49 -2.30
CA TRP A 212 -3.76 -11.68 -2.69
C TRP A 212 -3.40 -12.05 -4.13
N GLN A 213 -2.80 -13.22 -4.30
CA GLN A 213 -2.44 -13.73 -5.61
C GLN A 213 -3.33 -14.94 -5.90
N GLY A 214 -4.05 -14.88 -7.00
CA GLY A 214 -4.87 -16.02 -7.42
C GLY A 214 -6.02 -15.58 -8.31
N PRO A 215 -6.47 -16.50 -9.19
CA PRO A 215 -7.46 -16.17 -10.21
C PRO A 215 -8.83 -15.81 -9.61
N GLU A 216 -9.10 -16.20 -8.36
CA GLU A 216 -10.39 -15.97 -7.71
C GLU A 216 -10.58 -14.52 -7.32
N VAL A 217 -9.58 -13.93 -6.66
CA VAL A 217 -9.62 -12.52 -6.26
C VAL A 217 -9.47 -11.62 -7.47
N ASP A 218 -8.53 -11.92 -8.38
CA ASP A 218 -8.33 -11.14 -9.61
C ASP A 218 -9.61 -11.10 -10.46
N ALA A 219 -10.34 -12.23 -10.57
CA ALA A 219 -11.60 -12.30 -11.29
C ALA A 219 -12.70 -11.42 -10.67
N ALA A 220 -12.80 -11.43 -9.33
CA ALA A 220 -13.77 -10.61 -8.63
C ALA A 220 -13.43 -9.11 -8.71
N LEU A 221 -12.16 -8.75 -8.55
CA LEU A 221 -11.71 -7.36 -8.71
C LEU A 221 -11.93 -6.83 -10.12
N ALA A 222 -11.68 -7.65 -11.15
CA ALA A 222 -11.97 -7.28 -12.53
C ALA A 222 -13.48 -7.00 -12.74
N LEU A 223 -14.36 -7.75 -12.08
CA LEU A 223 -15.80 -7.49 -12.14
C LEU A 223 -16.17 -6.20 -11.39
N ILE A 224 -15.63 -5.99 -10.21
CA ILE A 224 -15.85 -4.74 -9.45
C ILE A 224 -15.41 -3.53 -10.27
N GLU A 225 -14.23 -3.61 -10.88
CA GLU A 225 -13.72 -2.54 -11.74
C GLU A 225 -14.62 -2.29 -12.96
N ALA A 226 -15.09 -3.34 -13.61
CA ALA A 226 -16.01 -3.22 -14.74
C ALA A 226 -17.36 -2.60 -14.34
N LEU A 227 -17.79 -2.79 -13.10
CA LEU A 227 -19.03 -2.22 -12.58
C LEU A 227 -18.85 -0.78 -12.05
N LYS A 228 -17.63 -0.30 -11.86
CA LYS A 228 -17.38 1.10 -11.47
C LYS A 228 -18.01 2.04 -12.50
N GLY A 229 -18.69 3.06 -12.03
CA GLY A 229 -19.42 4.00 -12.90
C GLY A 229 -20.80 3.52 -13.37
N SER A 230 -21.16 2.25 -13.13
CA SER A 230 -22.51 1.76 -13.33
C SER A 230 -23.30 1.82 -12.02
N PRO A 231 -24.58 2.24 -12.02
CA PRO A 231 -25.42 2.18 -10.82
C PRO A 231 -25.62 0.74 -10.32
N ALA A 232 -25.23 -0.25 -11.08
CA ALA A 232 -25.32 -1.66 -10.69
C ALA A 232 -24.40 -2.00 -9.51
N ILE A 233 -23.29 -1.28 -9.32
CA ILE A 233 -22.34 -1.56 -8.24
C ILE A 233 -22.98 -1.42 -6.85
N ASP A 234 -23.91 -0.48 -6.69
CA ASP A 234 -24.58 -0.20 -5.41
C ASP A 234 -25.49 -1.34 -4.96
N PHE A 235 -25.85 -2.25 -5.87
CA PHE A 235 -26.70 -3.42 -5.60
C PHE A 235 -25.86 -4.70 -5.35
N VAL A 236 -24.57 -4.67 -5.54
CA VAL A 236 -23.69 -5.82 -5.33
C VAL A 236 -23.39 -5.97 -3.85
N GLU A 237 -24.04 -6.95 -3.21
CA GLU A 237 -23.70 -7.31 -1.82
C GLU A 237 -22.44 -8.17 -1.76
N SER A 238 -22.36 -9.18 -2.63
CA SER A 238 -21.20 -10.06 -2.69
C SER A 238 -21.03 -10.71 -4.06
N ILE A 239 -19.82 -11.16 -4.30
CA ILE A 239 -19.40 -11.90 -5.51
C ILE A 239 -18.86 -13.25 -5.08
N SER A 240 -19.52 -14.33 -5.49
CA SER A 240 -19.07 -15.70 -5.25
C SER A 240 -18.11 -16.13 -6.36
N VAL A 241 -16.92 -16.60 -5.98
CA VAL A 241 -15.84 -17.05 -6.89
C VAL A 241 -15.57 -18.54 -6.86
N ASN A 242 -16.28 -19.28 -6.03
CA ASN A 242 -16.12 -20.74 -5.87
C ASN A 242 -16.91 -21.58 -6.87
N VAL A 243 -17.63 -20.94 -7.79
CA VAL A 243 -18.36 -21.63 -8.85
C VAL A 243 -17.41 -21.94 -9.99
N ARG A 244 -17.42 -23.20 -10.46
CA ARG A 244 -16.60 -23.66 -11.57
C ARG A 244 -17.48 -24.19 -12.70
N ASP A 245 -17.03 -24.00 -13.92
CA ASP A 245 -17.66 -24.66 -15.07
C ASP A 245 -17.07 -26.07 -15.31
N GLU A 246 -17.58 -26.76 -16.31
CA GLU A 246 -17.13 -28.11 -16.71
C GLU A 246 -15.63 -28.18 -17.08
N ARG A 247 -14.99 -27.05 -17.32
CA ARG A 247 -13.56 -26.91 -17.64
C ARG A 247 -12.76 -26.33 -16.50
N ASP A 248 -13.29 -26.38 -15.27
CA ASP A 248 -12.69 -25.84 -14.04
C ASP A 248 -12.37 -24.33 -14.09
N ARG A 249 -13.07 -23.57 -14.95
CA ARG A 249 -12.91 -22.11 -15.02
C ARG A 249 -13.82 -21.44 -13.98
N ILE A 250 -13.33 -20.33 -13.42
CA ILE A 250 -14.11 -19.52 -12.47
C ILE A 250 -15.33 -18.97 -13.19
N ARG A 251 -16.48 -19.13 -12.56
CA ARG A 251 -17.71 -18.41 -12.89
C ARG A 251 -18.08 -17.50 -11.75
N LEU A 252 -18.31 -16.24 -12.07
CA LEU A 252 -18.71 -15.24 -11.10
C LEU A 252 -20.23 -15.27 -10.91
N VAL A 253 -20.64 -15.20 -9.65
CA VAL A 253 -22.05 -15.06 -9.29
C VAL A 253 -22.18 -13.84 -8.38
N ILE A 254 -22.96 -12.87 -8.81
CA ILE A 254 -23.30 -11.69 -8.03
C ILE A 254 -24.46 -12.04 -7.12
N ASN A 255 -24.32 -11.82 -5.84
CA ASN A 255 -25.42 -11.92 -4.89
C ASN A 255 -25.91 -10.52 -4.54
N THR A 256 -27.21 -10.34 -4.59
CA THR A 256 -27.89 -9.08 -4.26
C THR A 256 -28.98 -9.34 -3.24
N LEU A 257 -29.30 -8.34 -2.43
CA LEU A 257 -30.46 -8.37 -1.56
C LEU A 257 -31.56 -7.47 -2.17
N VAL A 258 -32.66 -8.08 -2.52
CA VAL A 258 -33.85 -7.35 -2.96
C VAL A 258 -34.71 -7.04 -1.76
N VAL A 259 -34.98 -5.77 -1.53
CA VAL A 259 -35.94 -5.32 -0.49
C VAL A 259 -37.25 -4.98 -1.18
N PRO A 260 -38.25 -5.92 -1.18
CA PRO A 260 -39.45 -5.78 -2.01
C PRO A 260 -40.33 -4.62 -1.60
N ALA A 261 -40.53 -4.38 -0.29
CA ALA A 261 -41.34 -3.31 0.25
C ALA A 261 -41.00 -3.08 1.74
N ARG A 262 -41.49 -1.98 2.31
CA ARG A 262 -41.34 -1.73 3.75
C ARG A 262 -42.00 -2.86 4.58
N GLY A 263 -41.20 -3.45 5.48
CA GLY A 263 -41.67 -4.52 6.40
C GLY A 263 -41.59 -5.93 5.81
N VAL A 264 -41.10 -6.11 4.59
CA VAL A 264 -40.82 -7.43 4.00
C VAL A 264 -39.34 -7.72 4.14
N GLU A 265 -38.98 -8.93 4.54
CA GLU A 265 -37.60 -9.36 4.65
C GLU A 265 -36.91 -9.30 3.29
N PRO A 266 -35.59 -8.90 3.26
CA PRO A 266 -34.80 -8.92 2.03
C PRO A 266 -34.74 -10.33 1.44
N VAL A 267 -34.96 -10.45 0.13
CA VAL A 267 -34.89 -11.71 -0.58
C VAL A 267 -33.56 -11.78 -1.33
N PRO A 268 -32.72 -12.80 -1.07
CA PRO A 268 -31.46 -12.96 -1.80
C PRO A 268 -31.75 -13.34 -3.26
N CYS A 269 -31.09 -12.69 -4.19
CA CYS A 269 -31.11 -13.04 -5.61
C CYS A 269 -29.68 -13.30 -6.09
N ARG A 270 -29.50 -14.43 -6.77
CA ARG A 270 -28.23 -14.84 -7.38
C ARG A 270 -28.24 -14.49 -8.86
N ILE A 271 -27.29 -13.70 -9.29
CA ILE A 271 -27.14 -13.31 -10.70
C ILE A 271 -25.90 -13.97 -11.26
N VAL A 272 -26.07 -14.94 -12.15
CA VAL A 272 -24.97 -15.65 -12.78
C VAL A 272 -24.39 -14.76 -13.86
N TRP A 273 -23.25 -14.17 -13.56
CA TRP A 273 -22.48 -13.33 -14.47
C TRP A 273 -21.77 -14.16 -15.55
N GLY A 274 -21.21 -15.30 -15.17
CA GLY A 274 -20.43 -16.15 -16.06
C GLY A 274 -18.93 -15.96 -15.92
N LEU A 275 -18.18 -15.97 -17.04
CA LEU A 275 -16.74 -15.80 -17.02
C LEU A 275 -16.34 -14.37 -16.58
N PRO A 276 -15.16 -14.23 -15.93
CA PRO A 276 -14.63 -12.92 -15.53
C PRO A 276 -14.47 -11.98 -16.73
N PRO A 277 -14.56 -10.66 -16.51
CA PRO A 277 -14.26 -9.64 -17.52
C PRO A 277 -12.91 -9.88 -18.19
N GLY A 278 -12.90 -9.78 -19.54
CA GLY A 278 -11.70 -10.04 -20.35
C GLY A 278 -11.42 -11.53 -20.62
N GLN A 279 -12.23 -12.44 -20.06
CA GLN A 279 -12.12 -13.90 -20.31
C GLN A 279 -13.34 -14.44 -21.09
N GLU A 280 -14.22 -13.57 -21.52
CA GLU A 280 -15.38 -13.92 -22.34
C GLU A 280 -14.94 -14.59 -23.65
N ARG A 281 -15.70 -15.60 -24.07
CA ARG A 281 -15.48 -16.30 -25.32
C ARG A 281 -16.63 -15.96 -26.29
N ALA A 282 -16.50 -16.36 -27.53
CA ALA A 282 -17.50 -16.13 -28.57
C ALA A 282 -18.94 -16.54 -28.21
N ILE A 283 -19.12 -17.35 -27.13
CA ILE A 283 -20.43 -17.82 -26.66
C ILE A 283 -21.02 -16.90 -25.58
N GLU A 284 -20.18 -16.16 -24.87
CA GLU A 284 -20.64 -15.20 -23.83
C GLU A 284 -20.59 -13.77 -24.38
N PRO A 285 -21.58 -12.93 -24.07
CA PRO A 285 -21.54 -11.54 -24.43
C PRO A 285 -20.40 -10.80 -23.75
N ASP A 286 -19.96 -9.73 -24.35
CA ASP A 286 -18.98 -8.82 -23.78
C ASP A 286 -19.48 -8.17 -22.46
N VAL A 287 -18.55 -7.59 -21.73
CA VAL A 287 -18.80 -6.95 -20.43
C VAL A 287 -19.91 -5.91 -20.52
N ASP A 288 -19.89 -5.06 -21.55
CA ASP A 288 -20.84 -3.94 -21.70
C ASP A 288 -22.27 -4.44 -21.86
N ARG A 289 -22.46 -5.51 -22.63
CA ARG A 289 -23.77 -6.15 -22.78
C ARG A 289 -24.26 -6.80 -21.49
N LYS A 290 -23.35 -7.42 -20.73
CA LYS A 290 -23.69 -7.97 -19.41
C LYS A 290 -24.08 -6.86 -18.44
N ILE A 291 -23.35 -5.74 -18.40
CA ILE A 291 -23.68 -4.55 -17.59
C ILE A 291 -25.05 -3.98 -17.99
N ALA A 292 -25.31 -3.85 -19.28
CA ALA A 292 -26.62 -3.38 -19.77
C ALA A 292 -27.75 -4.33 -19.36
N ALA A 293 -27.54 -5.66 -19.46
CA ALA A 293 -28.50 -6.65 -19.01
C ALA A 293 -28.74 -6.56 -17.48
N LEU A 294 -27.67 -6.40 -16.70
CA LEU A 294 -27.75 -6.22 -15.26
C LEU A 294 -28.51 -4.95 -14.89
N THR A 295 -28.21 -3.83 -15.52
CA THR A 295 -28.89 -2.54 -15.29
C THR A 295 -30.40 -2.65 -15.64
N LYS A 296 -30.71 -3.32 -16.73
CA LYS A 296 -32.11 -3.59 -17.12
C LYS A 296 -32.82 -4.48 -16.09
N LEU A 297 -32.15 -5.52 -15.60
CA LEU A 297 -32.67 -6.40 -14.54
C LEU A 297 -33.01 -5.62 -13.27
N LEU A 298 -32.07 -4.77 -12.82
CA LEU A 298 -32.26 -3.94 -11.62
C LEU A 298 -33.43 -2.95 -11.76
N GLY A 299 -33.75 -2.55 -12.98
CA GLY A 299 -34.93 -1.73 -13.32
C GLY A 299 -36.25 -2.50 -13.40
N ASP A 300 -36.22 -3.84 -13.49
CA ASP A 300 -37.44 -4.65 -13.68
C ASP A 300 -38.26 -4.72 -12.37
N GLY A 301 -39.54 -4.42 -12.47
CA GLY A 301 -40.44 -4.47 -11.34
C GLY A 301 -40.56 -5.84 -10.69
N ARG A 302 -40.46 -6.94 -11.46
CA ARG A 302 -40.49 -8.30 -10.94
C ARG A 302 -39.23 -8.65 -10.12
N TYR A 303 -38.08 -8.16 -10.53
CA TYR A 303 -36.87 -8.27 -9.73
C TYR A 303 -37.05 -7.52 -8.38
N ARG A 304 -37.53 -6.28 -8.45
CA ARG A 304 -37.76 -5.44 -7.25
C ARG A 304 -38.80 -6.03 -6.28
N MET A 305 -39.70 -6.87 -6.77
CA MET A 305 -40.68 -7.60 -5.94
C MET A 305 -40.13 -8.94 -5.43
N GLY A 306 -38.88 -9.29 -5.71
CA GLY A 306 -38.29 -10.53 -5.22
C GLY A 306 -38.82 -11.80 -5.87
N HIS A 307 -39.40 -11.73 -7.07
CA HIS A 307 -39.98 -12.90 -7.75
C HIS A 307 -38.91 -13.91 -8.24
N TRP A 308 -37.65 -13.51 -8.32
CA TRP A 308 -36.57 -14.33 -8.86
C TRP A 308 -35.50 -14.62 -7.80
N GLN A 309 -35.16 -15.89 -7.61
CA GLN A 309 -34.07 -16.32 -6.75
C GLN A 309 -32.74 -16.43 -7.49
N GLU A 310 -32.79 -16.80 -8.78
CA GLU A 310 -31.62 -16.91 -9.62
C GLU A 310 -31.90 -16.38 -11.03
N VAL A 311 -30.98 -15.60 -11.56
CA VAL A 311 -31.08 -15.01 -12.90
C VAL A 311 -29.75 -15.18 -13.64
N TRP A 312 -29.82 -15.61 -14.88
CA TRP A 312 -28.65 -15.78 -15.75
C TRP A 312 -28.58 -14.62 -16.74
N ILE A 313 -27.43 -13.93 -16.74
CA ILE A 313 -27.12 -12.85 -17.71
C ILE A 313 -25.93 -13.19 -18.60
N ASN A 314 -25.24 -14.28 -18.33
CA ASN A 314 -24.07 -14.76 -19.09
C ASN A 314 -24.36 -15.13 -20.55
N THR A 315 -25.61 -15.15 -20.95
CA THR A 315 -26.03 -15.36 -22.35
C THR A 315 -26.43 -14.07 -23.08
N GLY A 316 -26.28 -12.92 -22.41
CA GLY A 316 -26.73 -11.60 -22.92
C GLY A 316 -28.24 -11.37 -22.84
N ASN A 317 -29.00 -12.35 -22.39
CA ASN A 317 -30.44 -12.24 -22.13
C ASN A 317 -30.72 -12.55 -20.68
N ILE A 318 -31.71 -11.86 -20.11
CA ILE A 318 -32.18 -12.11 -18.75
C ILE A 318 -32.98 -13.43 -18.76
N ARG A 319 -32.46 -14.46 -18.11
CA ARG A 319 -33.14 -15.77 -17.99
C ARG A 319 -33.34 -16.11 -16.52
N PRO A 320 -34.52 -15.91 -15.96
CA PRO A 320 -34.84 -16.38 -14.61
C PRO A 320 -34.96 -17.92 -14.64
N THR A 321 -34.29 -18.59 -13.71
CA THR A 321 -34.36 -20.05 -13.60
C THR A 321 -35.29 -20.54 -12.50
N GLN A 322 -35.50 -19.70 -11.48
CA GLN A 322 -36.45 -19.99 -10.41
C GLN A 322 -37.29 -18.78 -10.10
N ALA A 323 -38.60 -18.91 -10.23
CA ALA A 323 -39.56 -17.94 -9.74
C ALA A 323 -40.06 -18.42 -8.37
N ILE A 324 -40.10 -17.51 -7.39
CA ILE A 324 -40.82 -17.76 -6.13
C ILE A 324 -42.32 -17.74 -6.51
N ARG A 325 -42.99 -18.85 -6.27
CA ARG A 325 -44.46 -18.96 -6.43
C ARG A 325 -45.19 -18.36 -5.25
#